data_aa398748f88dd7eb4bb4bd0e8469be70
#
_entry.id   aa398748f88dd7eb4bb4bd0e8469be70
#
_cell.length_a   1.000
_cell.length_b   1.000
_cell.length_c   1.000
_cell.angle_alpha   90.00
_cell.angle_beta   90.00
_cell.angle_gamma   90.00
#
_symmetry.space_group_name_H-M   'P 1'
#
loop_
_entity.id
_entity.type
_entity.pdbx_description
1 polymer ?
#
loop_
_entity_poly.entity_id
_entity_poly.type
_entity_poly.pdbx_seq_one_letter_code
_entity_poly.pdbx_strand_id
1 'polypeptide(L)'
;MKSRTSKAIGVVASAAAIALSVPLAVTAYAEPTTPVAEIPDPQGPECGAFKEALPNWKSLANLPVSSALASIPQISTFNSAISGGLNPAVDITGVLDNGPYVVFAPTNEAFAALPPEQLEVLRTDPAVLTSLVYYHAFLGLLGPDDVKGQRPTQEGTEVEVTGSGGDIAVNETTKVECGGITAQNARIYIIDQVLNPADAPAPITPEQTTSTETTSTETTETSETPAPTTPLPAESAPTPTPAAEAP
;
A
#
# COMPACT_ATOMS: atom_id res chain seq x y z
N MET A 1 -85.13 31.58 0.81
CA MET A 1 -85.82 32.65 1.59
C MET A 1 -84.77 33.72 1.93
N LYS A 2 -85.03 34.92 1.41
CA LYS A 2 -84.72 36.28 1.92
C LYS A 2 -83.35 36.51 2.47
N SER A 3 -82.42 37.19 1.66
CA SER A 3 -82.38 38.66 1.54
C SER A 3 -82.12 39.40 2.90
N ARG A 4 -80.93 40.06 2.97
CA ARG A 4 -81.00 41.53 3.18
C ARG A 4 -79.61 42.15 3.09
N THR A 5 -79.50 43.05 2.21
CA THR A 5 -78.62 44.15 1.95
C THR A 5 -78.38 45.08 3.14
N SER A 6 -77.18 45.58 3.36
CA SER A 6 -77.01 46.95 3.89
C SER A 6 -75.71 47.57 3.38
N LYS A 7 -75.85 48.66 2.68
CA LYS A 7 -74.83 49.64 2.28
C LYS A 7 -74.45 50.49 3.49
N ALA A 8 -73.17 50.82 3.60
CA ALA A 8 -72.75 52.09 4.19
C ALA A 8 -71.51 52.59 3.58
N ILE A 9 -71.55 53.79 3.19
CA ILE A 9 -70.67 54.72 2.54
C ILE A 9 -69.67 55.30 3.58
N GLY A 10 -68.43 55.59 3.22
CA GLY A 10 -67.67 56.53 4.00
C GLY A 10 -66.17 56.56 3.74
N VAL A 11 -65.81 57.50 2.85
CA VAL A 11 -64.72 58.51 2.99
C VAL A 11 -63.29 58.10 2.78
N VAL A 12 -62.75 58.68 1.77
CA VAL A 12 -61.42 58.94 1.26
C VAL A 12 -60.40 59.36 2.34
N ALA A 13 -59.22 58.74 2.32
CA ALA A 13 -58.01 59.42 2.70
C ALA A 13 -56.82 58.87 1.88
N SER A 14 -56.33 59.66 1.00
CA SER A 14 -55.14 59.43 0.17
C SER A 14 -53.89 59.47 1.04
N ALA A 15 -53.17 58.36 1.05
CA ALA A 15 -51.73 58.37 1.45
C ALA A 15 -50.95 57.58 0.38
N ALA A 16 -50.21 58.36 -0.39
CA ALA A 16 -49.25 57.79 -1.35
C ALA A 16 -48.07 57.18 -0.57
N ALA A 17 -48.07 55.86 -0.52
CA ALA A 17 -46.86 55.11 -0.11
C ALA A 17 -46.13 54.64 -1.37
N ILE A 18 -45.02 55.27 -1.63
CA ILE A 18 -44.05 54.80 -2.65
C ILE A 18 -43.44 53.52 -2.12
N ALA A 19 -43.90 52.39 -2.53
CA ALA A 19 -43.23 51.10 -2.29
C ALA A 19 -42.03 51.00 -3.21
N LEU A 20 -40.85 51.27 -2.68
CA LEU A 20 -39.59 50.82 -3.29
C LEU A 20 -39.56 49.29 -3.24
N SER A 21 -40.00 48.64 -4.30
CA SER A 21 -39.74 47.24 -4.53
C SER A 21 -38.28 47.05 -4.93
N VAL A 22 -37.41 46.76 -3.96
CA VAL A 22 -36.07 46.27 -4.21
C VAL A 22 -36.23 44.83 -4.68
N PRO A 23 -35.84 44.45 -5.90
CA PRO A 23 -35.78 43.05 -6.27
C PRO A 23 -34.62 42.42 -5.46
N LEU A 24 -34.92 41.59 -4.46
CA LEU A 24 -33.97 40.65 -3.88
C LEU A 24 -33.57 39.72 -5.04
N ALA A 25 -32.46 40.06 -5.69
CA ALA A 25 -31.75 39.12 -6.54
C ALA A 25 -31.22 38.03 -5.62
N VAL A 26 -31.95 36.93 -5.48
CA VAL A 26 -31.43 35.69 -4.88
C VAL A 26 -30.38 35.19 -5.89
N THR A 27 -29.14 35.60 -5.71
CA THR A 27 -28.02 34.90 -6.35
C THR A 27 -28.05 33.48 -5.78
N ALA A 28 -28.58 32.55 -6.55
CA ALA A 28 -28.39 31.14 -6.29
C ALA A 28 -26.87 30.89 -6.39
N TYR A 29 -26.22 30.83 -5.24
CA TYR A 29 -24.89 30.25 -5.15
C TYR A 29 -25.07 28.80 -5.55
N ALA A 30 -24.75 28.47 -6.80
CA ALA A 30 -24.49 27.10 -7.20
C ALA A 30 -23.33 26.65 -6.33
N GLU A 31 -23.59 25.77 -5.37
CA GLU A 31 -22.54 25.08 -4.63
C GLU A 31 -21.62 24.45 -5.70
N PRO A 32 -20.30 24.69 -5.62
CA PRO A 32 -19.38 24.01 -6.50
C PRO A 32 -19.57 22.51 -6.24
N THR A 33 -20.25 21.83 -7.15
CA THR A 33 -20.23 20.38 -7.19
C THR A 33 -18.77 20.00 -7.40
N THR A 34 -18.08 19.63 -6.33
CA THR A 34 -16.77 18.96 -6.45
C THR A 34 -17.01 17.77 -7.40
N PRO A 35 -16.30 17.70 -8.52
CA PRO A 35 -16.43 16.54 -9.40
C PRO A 35 -16.11 15.32 -8.55
N VAL A 36 -17.07 14.39 -8.44
CA VAL A 36 -16.80 13.09 -7.88
C VAL A 36 -15.66 12.51 -8.71
N ALA A 37 -14.51 12.29 -8.08
CA ALA A 37 -13.36 11.75 -8.77
C ALA A 37 -13.78 10.43 -9.43
N GLU A 38 -13.78 10.42 -10.75
CA GLU A 38 -14.14 9.24 -11.52
C GLU A 38 -13.09 8.15 -11.24
N ILE A 39 -13.56 6.96 -10.82
CA ILE A 39 -12.69 5.82 -10.57
C ILE A 39 -12.19 5.34 -11.93
N PRO A 40 -10.88 5.38 -12.20
CA PRO A 40 -10.34 4.96 -13.48
C PRO A 40 -10.66 3.49 -13.75
N ASP A 41 -10.90 3.17 -15.02
CA ASP A 41 -11.04 1.79 -15.44
C ASP A 41 -9.70 1.05 -15.34
N PRO A 42 -9.67 -0.15 -14.77
CA PRO A 42 -8.47 -0.97 -14.77
C PRO A 42 -8.11 -1.39 -16.19
N GLN A 43 -6.81 -1.57 -16.45
CA GLN A 43 -6.23 -1.83 -17.76
C GLN A 43 -5.47 -3.16 -17.78
N GLY A 44 -5.63 -3.94 -18.84
CA GLY A 44 -4.98 -5.23 -19.02
C GLY A 44 -5.84 -6.21 -19.81
N PRO A 45 -5.24 -7.28 -20.35
CA PRO A 45 -5.92 -8.24 -21.23
C PRO A 45 -7.09 -8.95 -20.55
N GLU A 46 -7.00 -9.25 -19.25
CA GLU A 46 -8.01 -9.99 -18.51
C GLU A 46 -8.94 -9.09 -17.65
N CYS A 47 -8.88 -7.76 -17.80
CA CYS A 47 -9.78 -6.86 -17.08
C CYS A 47 -11.25 -7.05 -17.46
N GLY A 48 -11.54 -7.59 -18.65
CA GLY A 48 -12.89 -8.02 -19.02
C GLY A 48 -13.42 -9.10 -18.09
N ALA A 49 -12.67 -10.19 -17.97
CA ALA A 49 -13.00 -11.30 -17.09
C ALA A 49 -13.09 -10.87 -15.61
N PHE A 50 -12.17 -10.01 -15.16
CA PHE A 50 -12.24 -9.42 -13.81
C PHE A 50 -13.54 -8.66 -13.55
N LYS A 51 -13.98 -7.81 -14.50
CA LYS A 51 -15.23 -7.03 -14.37
C LYS A 51 -16.47 -7.92 -14.43
N GLU A 52 -16.43 -9.01 -15.19
CA GLU A 52 -17.51 -10.01 -15.23
C GLU A 52 -17.60 -10.79 -13.92
N ALA A 53 -16.47 -11.20 -13.35
CA ALA A 53 -16.42 -11.90 -12.07
C ALA A 53 -16.81 -11.00 -10.89
N LEU A 54 -16.56 -9.69 -10.98
CA LEU A 54 -16.86 -8.70 -9.95
C LEU A 54 -17.58 -7.48 -10.54
N PRO A 55 -18.89 -7.55 -10.86
CA PRO A 55 -19.62 -6.45 -11.51
C PRO A 55 -19.63 -5.13 -10.70
N ASN A 56 -19.49 -5.21 -9.40
CA ASN A 56 -19.42 -4.06 -8.48
C ASN A 56 -17.97 -3.61 -8.16
N TRP A 57 -17.00 -3.92 -9.01
CA TRP A 57 -15.57 -3.64 -8.80
C TRP A 57 -15.27 -2.18 -8.41
N LYS A 58 -16.06 -1.20 -8.87
CA LYS A 58 -15.91 0.21 -8.48
C LYS A 58 -16.10 0.43 -6.98
N SER A 59 -16.83 -0.44 -6.29
CA SER A 59 -17.00 -0.35 -4.84
C SER A 59 -15.71 -0.63 -4.06
N LEU A 60 -14.73 -1.32 -4.66
CA LEU A 60 -13.42 -1.57 -4.07
C LEU A 60 -12.69 -0.28 -3.69
N ALA A 61 -12.93 0.82 -4.43
CA ALA A 61 -12.34 2.12 -4.14
C ALA A 61 -12.71 2.69 -2.75
N ASN A 62 -13.77 2.19 -2.14
CA ASN A 62 -14.21 2.59 -0.81
C ASN A 62 -13.72 1.63 0.29
N LEU A 63 -13.01 0.58 -0.06
CA LEU A 63 -12.51 -0.42 0.87
C LEU A 63 -11.01 -0.24 1.11
N PRO A 64 -10.52 -0.47 2.35
CA PRO A 64 -9.10 -0.62 2.59
C PRO A 64 -8.57 -1.78 1.75
N VAL A 65 -7.27 -1.78 1.46
CA VAL A 65 -6.69 -2.73 0.49
C VAL A 65 -6.89 -4.19 0.89
N SER A 66 -6.80 -4.52 2.17
CA SER A 66 -7.04 -5.88 2.67
C SER A 66 -8.44 -6.39 2.33
N SER A 67 -9.46 -5.56 2.56
CA SER A 67 -10.85 -5.88 2.25
C SER A 67 -11.12 -5.91 0.74
N ALA A 68 -10.44 -5.04 -0.04
CA ALA A 68 -10.52 -5.06 -1.49
C ALA A 68 -9.94 -6.36 -2.05
N LEU A 69 -8.75 -6.78 -1.59
CA LEU A 69 -8.11 -8.04 -1.98
C LEU A 69 -8.98 -9.25 -1.63
N ALA A 70 -9.57 -9.27 -0.43
CA ALA A 70 -10.49 -10.33 0.02
C ALA A 70 -11.77 -10.44 -0.83
N SER A 71 -12.15 -9.34 -1.51
CA SER A 71 -13.34 -9.30 -2.36
C SER A 71 -13.11 -9.80 -3.79
N ILE A 72 -11.87 -10.10 -4.19
CA ILE A 72 -11.50 -10.53 -5.53
C ILE A 72 -11.27 -12.04 -5.54
N PRO A 73 -12.17 -12.87 -6.12
CA PRO A 73 -12.09 -14.34 -6.00
C PRO A 73 -10.85 -14.94 -6.66
N GLN A 74 -10.39 -14.38 -7.79
CA GLN A 74 -9.27 -14.90 -8.58
C GLN A 74 -7.90 -14.78 -7.91
N ILE A 75 -7.80 -14.01 -6.80
CA ILE A 75 -6.57 -13.86 -6.00
C ILE A 75 -6.76 -14.32 -4.54
N SER A 76 -7.73 -15.21 -4.29
CA SER A 76 -8.05 -15.66 -2.93
C SER A 76 -6.89 -16.36 -2.23
N THR A 77 -6.02 -17.06 -2.98
CA THR A 77 -4.79 -17.66 -2.44
C THR A 77 -3.80 -16.60 -1.96
N PHE A 78 -3.61 -15.52 -2.72
CA PHE A 78 -2.79 -14.40 -2.27
C PHE A 78 -3.39 -13.72 -1.04
N ASN A 79 -4.71 -13.52 -1.04
CA ASN A 79 -5.39 -12.99 0.15
C ASN A 79 -5.14 -13.88 1.38
N SER A 80 -5.19 -15.20 1.22
CA SER A 80 -4.86 -16.14 2.31
C SER A 80 -3.40 -16.03 2.76
N ALA A 81 -2.49 -15.75 1.83
CA ALA A 81 -1.06 -15.59 2.14
C ALA A 81 -0.78 -14.36 3.01
N ILE A 82 -1.52 -13.25 2.80
CA ILE A 82 -1.32 -11.98 3.52
C ILE A 82 -2.12 -11.87 4.82
N SER A 83 -3.14 -12.74 5.03
CA SER A 83 -4.12 -12.63 6.12
C SER A 83 -4.10 -13.79 7.11
N GLY A 84 -3.02 -14.56 7.18
CA GLY A 84 -2.90 -15.69 8.09
C GLY A 84 -3.60 -16.98 7.62
N GLY A 85 -4.26 -16.97 6.46
CA GLY A 85 -4.97 -18.14 5.95
C GLY A 85 -4.05 -19.23 5.42
N LEU A 86 -2.92 -18.87 4.82
CA LEU A 86 -1.91 -19.82 4.32
C LEU A 86 -0.95 -20.26 5.43
N ASN A 87 -0.49 -19.31 6.25
CA ASN A 87 0.34 -19.55 7.44
C ASN A 87 -0.15 -18.61 8.56
N PRO A 88 -0.67 -19.14 9.69
CA PRO A 88 -1.25 -18.32 10.75
C PRO A 88 -0.28 -17.34 11.45
N ALA A 89 1.03 -17.53 11.28
CA ALA A 89 2.03 -16.62 11.82
C ALA A 89 2.27 -15.38 10.95
N VAL A 90 1.66 -15.31 9.74
CA VAL A 90 1.88 -14.22 8.78
C VAL A 90 0.55 -13.50 8.51
N ASP A 91 0.40 -12.32 9.09
CA ASP A 91 -0.68 -11.39 8.81
C ASP A 91 -0.10 -9.98 8.62
N ILE A 92 -0.15 -9.49 7.39
CA ILE A 92 0.33 -8.16 7.02
C ILE A 92 -0.80 -7.20 6.62
N THR A 93 -2.06 -7.61 6.80
CA THR A 93 -3.23 -6.80 6.42
C THR A 93 -3.21 -5.43 7.08
N GLY A 94 -2.87 -5.36 8.37
CA GLY A 94 -2.75 -4.10 9.08
C GLY A 94 -1.64 -3.19 8.54
N VAL A 95 -0.55 -3.76 8.03
CA VAL A 95 0.52 -2.97 7.39
C VAL A 95 0.01 -2.40 6.07
N LEU A 96 -0.61 -3.23 5.23
CA LEU A 96 -1.13 -2.81 3.94
C LEU A 96 -2.24 -1.76 4.06
N ASP A 97 -3.07 -1.82 5.08
CA ASP A 97 -4.16 -0.86 5.30
C ASP A 97 -3.68 0.50 5.80
N ASN A 98 -2.46 0.59 6.35
CA ASN A 98 -1.92 1.82 6.95
C ASN A 98 -1.05 2.69 6.02
N GLY A 99 -0.84 2.29 4.78
CA GLY A 99 -0.02 3.06 3.83
C GLY A 99 -0.60 3.10 2.42
N PRO A 100 -0.10 4.02 1.57
CA PRO A 100 -0.42 4.03 0.16
C PRO A 100 0.43 2.96 -0.54
N TYR A 101 -0.19 1.96 -1.15
CA TYR A 101 0.54 0.85 -1.77
C TYR A 101 0.15 0.60 -3.22
N VAL A 102 1.12 0.15 -4.00
CA VAL A 102 0.91 -0.69 -5.18
C VAL A 102 1.09 -2.13 -4.72
N VAL A 103 0.12 -2.99 -5.02
CA VAL A 103 0.13 -4.40 -4.65
C VAL A 103 0.03 -5.25 -5.91
N PHE A 104 1.03 -6.06 -6.17
CA PHE A 104 0.99 -7.10 -7.17
C PHE A 104 0.36 -8.35 -6.56
N ALA A 105 -0.80 -8.73 -7.04
CA ALA A 105 -1.59 -9.83 -6.50
C ALA A 105 -1.61 -11.00 -7.49
N PRO A 106 -0.83 -12.07 -7.25
CA PRO A 106 -0.83 -13.27 -8.09
C PRO A 106 -2.19 -13.95 -8.10
N THR A 107 -2.56 -14.46 -9.27
CA THR A 107 -3.77 -15.28 -9.43
C THR A 107 -3.68 -16.61 -8.66
N ASN A 108 -4.81 -17.27 -8.47
CA ASN A 108 -4.84 -18.62 -7.90
C ASN A 108 -4.08 -19.61 -8.79
N GLU A 109 -4.13 -19.42 -10.09
CA GLU A 109 -3.41 -20.19 -11.11
C GLU A 109 -1.89 -20.00 -10.96
N ALA A 110 -1.44 -18.79 -10.70
CA ALA A 110 -0.03 -18.50 -10.43
C ALA A 110 0.50 -19.27 -9.22
N PHE A 111 -0.27 -19.35 -8.14
CA PHE A 111 0.07 -20.18 -6.98
C PHE A 111 0.02 -21.68 -7.28
N ALA A 112 -0.96 -22.11 -8.08
CA ALA A 112 -1.08 -23.52 -8.47
C ALA A 112 0.06 -23.97 -9.40
N ALA A 113 0.71 -23.05 -10.10
CA ALA A 113 1.87 -23.32 -10.96
C ALA A 113 3.19 -23.45 -10.17
N LEU A 114 3.23 -23.06 -8.89
CA LEU A 114 4.41 -23.23 -8.06
C LEU A 114 4.72 -24.73 -7.85
N PRO A 115 6.02 -25.10 -7.82
CA PRO A 115 6.42 -26.43 -7.39
C PRO A 115 5.84 -26.78 -6.01
N PRO A 116 5.35 -28.01 -5.80
CA PRO A 116 4.72 -28.40 -4.53
C PRO A 116 5.61 -28.17 -3.31
N GLU A 117 6.91 -28.37 -3.44
CA GLU A 117 7.90 -28.10 -2.40
C GLU A 117 7.99 -26.61 -2.03
N GLN A 118 7.86 -25.71 -3.00
CA GLN A 118 7.86 -24.27 -2.72
C GLN A 118 6.57 -23.86 -1.99
N LEU A 119 5.44 -24.38 -2.44
CA LEU A 119 4.16 -24.12 -1.78
C LEU A 119 4.15 -24.63 -0.33
N GLU A 120 4.79 -25.77 -0.06
CA GLU A 120 4.92 -26.32 1.28
C GLU A 120 5.82 -25.43 2.17
N VAL A 121 6.93 -24.91 1.62
CA VAL A 121 7.78 -23.95 2.32
C VAL A 121 7.00 -22.69 2.69
N LEU A 122 6.19 -22.15 1.79
CA LEU A 122 5.36 -20.97 2.09
C LEU A 122 4.33 -21.24 3.21
N ARG A 123 3.85 -22.49 3.34
CA ARG A 123 2.92 -22.87 4.41
C ARG A 123 3.59 -23.08 5.76
N THR A 124 4.84 -23.50 5.77
CA THR A 124 5.54 -23.95 6.98
C THR A 124 6.56 -22.95 7.50
N ASP A 125 7.15 -22.13 6.62
CA ASP A 125 8.15 -21.13 7.00
C ASP A 125 7.57 -19.71 6.92
N PRO A 126 7.25 -19.09 8.08
CA PRO A 126 6.69 -17.74 8.10
C PRO A 126 7.68 -16.68 7.62
N ALA A 127 9.00 -16.88 7.74
CA ALA A 127 9.97 -15.90 7.27
C ALA A 127 9.99 -15.84 5.75
N VAL A 128 9.97 -16.99 5.08
CA VAL A 128 9.93 -17.06 3.62
C VAL A 128 8.62 -16.49 3.09
N LEU A 129 7.47 -16.82 3.70
CA LEU A 129 6.20 -16.24 3.30
C LEU A 129 6.16 -14.72 3.52
N THR A 130 6.68 -14.23 4.64
CA THR A 130 6.73 -12.80 4.93
C THR A 130 7.57 -12.05 3.91
N SER A 131 8.77 -12.54 3.58
CA SER A 131 9.61 -11.96 2.53
C SER A 131 8.88 -11.93 1.19
N LEU A 132 8.25 -13.05 0.80
CA LEU A 132 7.49 -13.12 -0.44
C LEU A 132 6.36 -12.08 -0.49
N VAL A 133 5.49 -12.02 0.54
CA VAL A 133 4.33 -11.11 0.49
C VAL A 133 4.74 -9.63 0.55
N TYR A 134 5.83 -9.29 1.25
CA TYR A 134 6.39 -7.94 1.23
C TYR A 134 7.05 -7.58 -0.11
N TYR A 135 7.60 -8.54 -0.83
CA TYR A 135 8.13 -8.34 -2.17
C TYR A 135 7.03 -7.98 -3.19
N HIS A 136 5.78 -8.38 -2.93
CA HIS A 136 4.63 -8.05 -3.78
C HIS A 136 4.03 -6.67 -3.53
N ALA A 137 4.62 -5.86 -2.65
CA ALA A 137 4.09 -4.53 -2.34
C ALA A 137 5.18 -3.47 -2.29
N PHE A 138 4.89 -2.29 -2.82
CA PHE A 138 5.74 -1.11 -2.66
C PHE A 138 4.90 0.15 -2.42
N LEU A 139 5.53 1.19 -1.86
CA LEU A 139 4.84 2.45 -1.55
C LEU A 139 4.49 3.24 -2.81
N GLY A 140 3.24 3.67 -2.92
CA GLY A 140 2.74 4.51 -4.00
C GLY A 140 1.27 4.26 -4.32
N LEU A 141 0.66 5.18 -5.07
CA LEU A 141 -0.69 5.05 -5.63
C LEU A 141 -0.62 5.21 -7.15
N LEU A 142 0.26 4.45 -7.79
CA LEU A 142 0.60 4.60 -9.20
C LEU A 142 -0.40 3.85 -10.08
N GLY A 143 -0.96 4.54 -11.06
CA GLY A 143 -1.79 3.95 -12.10
C GLY A 143 -0.96 3.23 -13.17
N PRO A 144 -1.63 2.56 -14.14
CA PRO A 144 -0.96 1.79 -15.18
C PRO A 144 0.01 2.58 -16.07
N ASP A 145 -0.17 3.89 -16.18
CA ASP A 145 0.72 4.75 -16.97
C ASP A 145 1.94 5.23 -16.18
N ASP A 146 1.88 5.20 -14.83
CA ASP A 146 2.89 5.78 -13.94
C ASP A 146 3.71 4.73 -13.17
N VAL A 147 3.27 3.47 -13.15
CA VAL A 147 3.87 2.40 -12.33
C VAL A 147 5.26 1.99 -12.82
N LYS A 148 5.59 2.26 -14.06
CA LYS A 148 6.85 1.90 -14.71
C LYS A 148 8.08 2.37 -13.94
N GLY A 149 9.12 1.55 -13.99
CA GLY A 149 10.45 1.80 -13.42
C GLY A 149 10.81 0.81 -12.33
N GLN A 150 12.02 0.94 -11.82
CA GLN A 150 12.49 0.14 -10.71
C GLN A 150 12.00 0.73 -9.39
N ARG A 151 11.45 -0.10 -8.51
CA ARG A 151 10.77 0.32 -7.28
C ARG A 151 11.22 -0.53 -6.09
N PRO A 152 11.64 0.10 -4.99
CA PRO A 152 11.95 -0.62 -3.76
C PRO A 152 10.67 -1.20 -3.15
N THR A 153 10.66 -2.50 -2.91
CA THR A 153 9.54 -3.21 -2.28
C THR A 153 9.57 -3.07 -0.76
N GLN A 154 8.53 -3.53 -0.09
CA GLN A 154 8.49 -3.57 1.38
C GLN A 154 9.41 -4.66 1.96
N GLU A 155 9.87 -5.58 1.14
CA GLU A 155 10.86 -6.59 1.50
C GLU A 155 12.28 -5.99 1.55
N GLY A 156 12.53 -4.94 0.76
CA GLY A 156 13.80 -4.21 0.72
C GLY A 156 14.55 -4.34 -0.60
N THR A 157 14.31 -5.39 -1.36
CA THR A 157 14.82 -5.53 -2.74
C THR A 157 13.94 -4.80 -3.74
N GLU A 158 14.43 -4.55 -4.93
CA GLU A 158 13.71 -3.81 -5.95
C GLU A 158 12.93 -4.75 -6.88
N VAL A 159 11.84 -4.23 -7.44
CA VAL A 159 11.08 -4.83 -8.53
C VAL A 159 11.14 -3.91 -9.74
N GLU A 160 11.35 -4.47 -10.93
CA GLU A 160 11.34 -3.71 -12.17
C GLU A 160 9.98 -3.83 -12.86
N VAL A 161 9.38 -2.69 -13.19
CA VAL A 161 8.13 -2.61 -13.93
C VAL A 161 8.39 -2.00 -15.29
N THR A 162 8.03 -2.68 -16.35
CA THR A 162 8.15 -2.25 -17.73
C THR A 162 6.80 -2.15 -18.41
N GLY A 163 6.73 -1.43 -19.52
CA GLY A 163 5.46 -1.20 -20.22
C GLY A 163 4.61 -0.10 -19.60
N SER A 164 3.35 -0.02 -19.98
CA SER A 164 2.36 0.94 -19.48
C SER A 164 0.94 0.56 -19.95
N GLY A 165 -0.08 1.15 -19.34
CA GLY A 165 -1.45 0.92 -19.75
C GLY A 165 -1.88 -0.53 -19.55
N GLY A 166 -2.31 -1.17 -20.64
CA GLY A 166 -2.76 -2.56 -20.63
C GLY A 166 -1.67 -3.60 -20.88
N ASP A 167 -0.43 -3.18 -21.11
CA ASP A 167 0.71 -4.08 -21.42
C ASP A 167 1.86 -3.78 -20.45
N ILE A 168 1.79 -4.36 -19.27
CA ILE A 168 2.76 -4.18 -18.19
C ILE A 168 3.38 -5.54 -17.86
N ALA A 169 4.72 -5.56 -17.72
CA ALA A 169 5.46 -6.70 -17.21
C ALA A 169 6.26 -6.32 -15.95
N VAL A 170 6.41 -7.28 -15.05
CA VAL A 170 7.16 -7.17 -13.80
C VAL A 170 8.30 -8.16 -13.82
N ASN A 171 9.51 -7.72 -13.50
CA ASN A 171 10.74 -8.51 -13.57
C ASN A 171 10.86 -9.27 -14.91
N GLU A 172 10.56 -8.58 -16.02
CA GLU A 172 10.64 -9.06 -17.41
C GLU A 172 9.68 -10.20 -17.78
N THR A 173 9.36 -11.10 -16.87
CA THR A 173 8.65 -12.36 -17.15
C THR A 173 7.19 -12.37 -16.71
N THR A 174 6.87 -11.72 -15.61
CA THR A 174 5.53 -11.72 -15.02
C THR A 174 4.64 -10.67 -15.69
N LYS A 175 3.50 -11.07 -16.20
CA LYS A 175 2.57 -10.16 -16.89
C LYS A 175 1.47 -9.68 -15.96
N VAL A 176 1.09 -8.43 -16.13
CA VAL A 176 -0.11 -7.88 -15.50
C VAL A 176 -1.33 -8.29 -16.34
N GLU A 177 -2.21 -9.06 -15.73
CA GLU A 177 -3.48 -9.47 -16.34
C GLU A 177 -4.53 -8.35 -16.24
N CYS A 178 -4.61 -7.68 -15.08
CA CYS A 178 -5.47 -6.53 -14.89
C CYS A 178 -4.88 -5.59 -13.83
N GLY A 179 -4.52 -4.37 -14.23
CA GLY A 179 -3.82 -3.41 -13.39
C GLY A 179 -4.57 -2.12 -13.14
N GLY A 180 -4.19 -1.41 -12.07
CA GLY A 180 -4.78 -0.13 -11.70
C GLY A 180 -6.13 -0.23 -11.00
N ILE A 181 -6.52 -1.40 -10.52
CA ILE A 181 -7.73 -1.58 -9.72
C ILE A 181 -7.59 -0.71 -8.46
N THR A 182 -8.56 0.19 -8.27
CA THR A 182 -8.52 1.18 -7.20
C THR A 182 -9.11 0.61 -5.91
N ALA A 183 -8.32 0.63 -4.84
CA ALA A 183 -8.77 0.54 -3.45
C ALA A 183 -8.61 1.90 -2.76
N GLN A 184 -9.13 2.07 -1.56
CA GLN A 184 -9.09 3.33 -0.81
C GLN A 184 -7.65 3.87 -0.66
N ASN A 185 -6.73 2.99 -0.33
CA ASN A 185 -5.32 3.31 -0.06
C ASN A 185 -4.35 2.55 -0.95
N ALA A 186 -4.79 1.92 -2.04
CA ALA A 186 -3.91 1.13 -2.88
C ALA A 186 -4.31 1.13 -4.36
N ARG A 187 -3.36 0.71 -5.20
CA ARG A 187 -3.57 0.25 -6.57
C ARG A 187 -3.20 -1.21 -6.66
N ILE A 188 -4.16 -2.05 -7.09
CA ILE A 188 -3.98 -3.50 -7.18
C ILE A 188 -3.71 -3.87 -8.63
N TYR A 189 -2.74 -4.74 -8.83
CA TYR A 189 -2.32 -5.29 -10.11
C TYR A 189 -2.37 -6.81 -10.02
N ILE A 190 -3.28 -7.43 -10.75
CA ILE A 190 -3.39 -8.88 -10.84
C ILE A 190 -2.33 -9.39 -11.82
N ILE A 191 -1.54 -10.35 -11.40
CA ILE A 191 -0.39 -10.87 -12.16
C ILE A 191 -0.48 -12.39 -12.34
N ASP A 192 0.12 -12.88 -13.45
CA ASP A 192 0.07 -14.29 -13.88
C ASP A 192 1.09 -15.20 -13.19
N GLN A 193 2.02 -14.64 -12.42
CA GLN A 193 3.06 -15.40 -11.72
C GLN A 193 3.28 -14.87 -10.31
N VAL A 194 3.76 -15.73 -9.41
CA VAL A 194 4.22 -15.32 -8.07
C VAL A 194 5.64 -14.76 -8.17
N LEU A 195 5.84 -13.52 -7.73
CA LEU A 195 7.15 -12.89 -7.72
C LEU A 195 8.05 -13.54 -6.65
N ASN A 196 9.30 -13.78 -7.00
CA ASN A 196 10.28 -14.35 -6.08
C ASN A 196 11.37 -13.30 -5.77
N PRO A 197 11.61 -12.96 -4.50
CA PRO A 197 12.67 -12.01 -4.14
C PRO A 197 14.07 -12.43 -4.61
N ALA A 198 14.30 -13.75 -4.79
CA ALA A 198 15.57 -14.25 -5.31
C ALA A 198 15.83 -13.87 -6.79
N ASP A 199 14.79 -13.53 -7.54
CA ASP A 199 14.85 -13.10 -8.94
C ASP A 199 14.78 -11.57 -9.08
N ALA A 200 15.03 -10.83 -7.97
CA ALA A 200 15.03 -9.38 -7.97
C ALA A 200 16.10 -8.81 -8.92
N PRO A 201 15.82 -7.74 -9.66
CA PRO A 201 16.80 -7.07 -10.49
C PRO A 201 17.93 -6.49 -9.65
N ALA A 202 19.09 -6.23 -10.28
CA ALA A 202 20.18 -5.53 -9.60
C ALA A 202 19.71 -4.13 -9.16
N PRO A 203 19.95 -3.73 -7.90
CA PRO A 203 19.48 -2.45 -7.38
C PRO A 203 20.13 -1.29 -8.14
N ILE A 204 19.31 -0.30 -8.52
CA ILE A 204 19.81 0.97 -9.06
C ILE A 204 20.11 1.98 -7.95
N THR A 205 19.58 1.75 -6.76
CA THR A 205 19.90 2.54 -5.58
C THR A 205 21.26 2.10 -5.07
N PRO A 206 22.25 2.99 -4.88
CA PRO A 206 23.54 2.59 -4.33
C PRO A 206 23.28 1.97 -2.94
N GLU A 207 23.56 0.68 -2.80
CA GLU A 207 23.67 0.09 -1.47
C GLU A 207 24.60 0.98 -0.66
N GLN A 208 24.10 1.55 0.43
CA GLN A 208 24.97 2.03 1.48
C GLN A 208 25.63 0.79 2.08
N THR A 209 26.67 0.31 1.39
CA THR A 209 27.60 -0.62 2.00
C THR A 209 28.12 0.06 3.25
N THR A 210 27.65 -0.40 4.39
CA THR A 210 28.36 -0.20 5.64
C THR A 210 29.64 -1.00 5.49
N SER A 211 30.60 -0.42 4.77
CA SER A 211 31.96 -0.88 4.76
C SER A 211 32.46 -0.77 6.18
N THR A 212 32.42 -1.88 6.89
CA THR A 212 33.35 -2.11 7.99
C THR A 212 34.73 -2.14 7.33
N GLU A 213 35.30 -0.96 7.18
CA GLU A 213 36.67 -0.75 6.75
C GLU A 213 37.54 -1.35 7.82
N THR A 214 37.90 -2.61 7.62
CA THR A 214 39.04 -3.21 8.32
C THR A 214 40.26 -2.50 7.77
N THR A 215 40.68 -1.45 8.48
CA THR A 215 41.93 -0.74 8.25
C THR A 215 43.07 -1.76 8.38
N SER A 216 43.48 -2.34 7.26
CA SER A 216 44.79 -2.95 7.14
C SER A 216 45.82 -1.84 7.16
N THR A 217 46.37 -1.58 8.31
CA THR A 217 47.55 -0.73 8.48
C THR A 217 48.75 -1.47 7.88
N GLU A 218 49.15 -1.03 6.71
CA GLU A 218 50.42 -1.38 6.12
C GLU A 218 51.53 -0.76 6.96
N THR A 219 52.31 -1.62 7.57
CA THR A 219 53.48 -1.29 8.42
C THR A 219 54.64 -0.90 7.52
N THR A 220 54.99 0.35 7.54
CA THR A 220 56.32 0.77 7.08
C THR A 220 57.27 0.80 8.30
N GLU A 221 58.23 -0.10 8.28
CA GLU A 221 59.36 -0.14 9.19
C GLU A 221 60.10 1.19 9.25
N THR A 222 60.33 1.68 10.45
CA THR A 222 61.58 2.42 10.76
C THR A 222 61.98 2.12 12.22
N SER A 223 63.16 1.52 12.32
CA SER A 223 63.94 1.15 13.47
C SER A 223 64.18 2.31 14.45
N GLU A 224 63.94 2.11 15.73
CA GLU A 224 64.89 2.50 16.81
C GLU A 224 64.51 1.88 18.17
N THR A 225 65.50 1.24 18.77
CA THR A 225 65.62 0.55 20.06
C THR A 225 66.18 1.52 21.12
N PRO A 226 66.29 1.21 22.47
CA PRO A 226 65.33 0.61 23.43
C PRO A 226 65.33 1.30 24.82
N ALA A 227 64.50 0.68 25.68
CA ALA A 227 64.68 0.45 27.14
C ALA A 227 64.14 1.46 28.15
N PRO A 228 64.05 1.05 29.44
CA PRO A 228 62.93 0.30 30.03
C PRO A 228 62.41 1.01 31.27
N THR A 229 61.25 0.65 31.83
CA THR A 229 61.01 0.57 33.30
C THR A 229 59.61 0.06 33.67
N THR A 230 59.62 -1.03 34.34
CA THR A 230 58.98 -1.47 35.61
C THR A 230 57.44 -1.49 35.78
N PRO A 231 56.92 -2.59 36.29
CA PRO A 231 55.50 -2.90 36.43
C PRO A 231 54.92 -2.64 37.84
N LEU A 232 53.58 -2.85 37.94
CA LEU A 232 52.74 -3.15 39.12
C LEU A 232 51.82 -2.03 39.62
N PRO A 233 50.68 -2.37 40.27
CA PRO A 233 50.10 -3.71 40.51
C PRO A 233 48.62 -3.83 40.20
N ALA A 234 48.14 -5.08 40.29
CA ALA A 234 46.76 -5.53 40.23
C ALA A 234 45.95 -5.05 41.46
N GLU A 235 44.67 -4.75 41.19
CA GLU A 235 43.66 -4.69 42.28
C GLU A 235 42.37 -5.38 41.83
N SER A 236 42.14 -6.39 42.49
CA SER A 236 41.05 -7.23 43.01
C SER A 236 39.64 -7.01 42.49
N ALA A 237 39.09 -8.09 41.96
CA ALA A 237 37.67 -8.34 41.78
C ALA A 237 36.94 -8.52 43.13
N PRO A 238 35.67 -8.13 43.27
CA PRO A 238 34.82 -8.66 44.33
C PRO A 238 33.92 -9.79 43.83
N THR A 239 33.91 -10.80 44.68
CA THR A 239 33.17 -12.05 44.66
C THR A 239 31.65 -11.88 44.74
N PRO A 240 30.84 -12.75 44.14
CA PRO A 240 29.39 -12.77 44.34
C PRO A 240 29.01 -13.50 45.62
N THR A 241 28.07 -12.93 46.37
CA THR A 241 27.46 -13.54 47.57
C THR A 241 26.17 -14.29 47.18
N PRO A 242 25.92 -15.48 47.78
CA PRO A 242 24.81 -16.35 47.38
C PRO A 242 23.49 -16.02 48.07
N ALA A 243 22.44 -16.56 47.44
CA ALA A 243 21.05 -16.56 47.81
C ALA A 243 20.75 -16.96 49.25
N ALA A 244 19.70 -16.38 49.82
CA ALA A 244 18.98 -16.92 50.96
C ALA A 244 17.54 -17.28 50.56
N GLU A 245 17.20 -18.52 50.90
CA GLU A 245 15.95 -19.24 50.78
C GLU A 245 15.01 -18.91 51.96
N ALA A 246 13.76 -18.78 51.61
CA ALA A 246 12.50 -19.13 52.28
C ALA A 246 12.27 -18.72 53.78
N PRO A 247 11.00 -18.72 54.26
CA PRO A 247 9.99 -19.77 54.11
C PRO A 247 8.69 -19.37 53.35
#